data_30c88020bdbf27658b3b8ca694cdb1dc
#
_entry.id   30c88020bdbf27658b3b8ca694cdb1dc
#
_cell.length_a   1.000
_cell.length_b   1.000
_cell.length_c   1.000
_cell.angle_alpha   90.00
_cell.angle_beta   90.00
_cell.angle_gamma   90.00
#
_symmetry.space_group_name_H-M   'P 1'
#
loop_
_entity.id
_entity.type
_entity.pdbx_description
1 polymer ?
#
loop_
_entity_poly.entity_id
_entity_poly.type
_entity_poly.pdbx_seq_one_letter_code
_entity_poly.pdbx_strand_id
1 'polypeptide(L)'
;MIIAAWRKYVLCRLKSESGRYRSHVTRCHNVRMHGAQTSVEDGNESATRERALEQAVLRECLDTIARANQRGVALTLVLAPIAAWRLSDHAPARQFWIWAAVMVALALLRALIGRWYLRHPPVADRLAAWQARFMIVAGSVGLGWSALAWPVFGMGDDVRLLVFCVLTAIAAIGLFSYHAMAEAFAAFLLPIVGSMLVAVAAGRVALAQEVAIMVPLF
;
A
#
# COMPACT_ATOMS: atom_id res chain seq x y z
N MET A 1 15.53 5.82 3.83
CA MET A 1 16.17 6.60 2.75
C MET A 1 15.32 6.69 1.48
N ILE A 2 14.76 5.59 0.99
CA ILE A 2 13.92 5.52 -0.23
C ILE A 2 12.64 6.36 -0.12
N ILE A 3 11.94 6.36 1.01
CA ILE A 3 10.70 7.11 1.25
C ILE A 3 10.91 8.62 1.16
N ALA A 4 12.04 9.11 1.71
CA ALA A 4 12.38 10.54 1.64
C ALA A 4 12.74 10.99 0.21
N ALA A 5 13.43 10.13 -0.55
CA ALA A 5 13.75 10.37 -1.95
C ALA A 5 12.49 10.39 -2.82
N TRP A 6 11.56 9.46 -2.57
CA TRP A 6 10.29 9.38 -3.30
C TRP A 6 9.38 10.58 -3.00
N ARG A 7 9.26 10.98 -1.72
CA ARG A 7 8.53 12.20 -1.33
C ARG A 7 9.10 13.44 -2.05
N LYS A 8 10.44 13.52 -2.14
CA LYS A 8 11.15 14.60 -2.84
C LYS A 8 10.89 14.57 -4.36
N TYR A 9 10.82 13.37 -4.96
CA TYR A 9 10.52 13.18 -6.39
C TYR A 9 9.09 13.63 -6.73
N VAL A 10 8.09 13.20 -5.94
CA VAL A 10 6.68 13.61 -6.13
C VAL A 10 6.51 15.11 -5.96
N LEU A 11 7.13 15.72 -4.95
CA LEU A 11 7.12 17.16 -4.72
C LEU A 11 7.83 17.92 -5.87
N CYS A 12 8.93 17.39 -6.42
CA CYS A 12 9.60 17.98 -7.59
C CYS A 12 8.74 17.91 -8.85
N ARG A 13 8.05 16.81 -9.08
CA ARG A 13 7.15 16.63 -10.24
C ARG A 13 5.97 17.62 -10.16
N LEU A 14 5.34 17.72 -9.00
CA LEU A 14 4.24 18.67 -8.78
C LEU A 14 4.70 20.13 -8.89
N LYS A 15 5.91 20.43 -8.42
CA LYS A 15 6.51 21.76 -8.57
C LYS A 15 6.81 22.09 -10.04
N SER A 16 7.20 21.11 -10.84
CA SER A 16 7.39 21.23 -12.30
C SER A 16 6.06 21.48 -13.04
N GLU A 17 4.99 20.79 -12.62
CA GLU A 17 3.66 20.98 -13.21
C GLU A 17 3.01 22.30 -12.76
N SER A 18 3.21 22.73 -11.51
CA SER A 18 2.78 24.04 -11.02
C SER A 18 3.54 25.19 -11.71
N GLY A 19 4.78 24.97 -12.11
CA GLY A 19 5.56 25.93 -12.92
C GLY A 19 4.96 26.19 -14.30
N ARG A 20 4.36 25.19 -14.93
CA ARG A 20 3.60 25.32 -16.18
C ARG A 20 2.27 26.07 -16.00
N TYR A 21 1.62 25.90 -14.85
CA TYR A 21 0.39 26.63 -14.53
C TYR A 21 0.67 28.12 -14.23
N ARG A 22 1.82 28.44 -13.66
CA ARG A 22 2.24 29.81 -13.35
C ARG A 22 2.45 30.67 -14.59
N SER A 23 2.91 30.11 -15.71
CA SER A 23 3.11 30.88 -16.96
C SER A 23 1.81 31.37 -17.61
N HIS A 24 0.66 30.76 -17.28
CA HIS A 24 -0.66 31.19 -17.76
C HIS A 24 -1.32 32.22 -16.84
N VAL A 25 -1.02 32.23 -15.54
CA VAL A 25 -1.65 33.18 -14.58
C VAL A 25 -0.91 34.48 -14.47
N THR A 26 0.40 34.54 -14.74
CA THR A 26 1.22 35.75 -14.64
C THR A 26 0.95 36.78 -15.75
N ARG A 27 0.09 36.48 -16.73
CA ARG A 27 -0.26 37.44 -17.81
C ARG A 27 -1.37 38.39 -17.44
N CYS A 28 -2.05 38.28 -16.29
CA CYS A 28 -3.23 39.07 -15.93
C CYS A 28 -3.08 40.04 -14.75
N HIS A 29 -1.95 40.13 -14.06
CA HIS A 29 -1.81 41.06 -12.94
C HIS A 29 -0.50 41.85 -12.96
N ASN A 30 -0.43 42.82 -13.86
CA ASN A 30 0.43 43.95 -13.73
C ASN A 30 -0.44 45.12 -13.25
N VAL A 31 -0.79 45.17 -11.96
CA VAL A 31 -1.32 46.36 -11.29
C VAL A 31 -0.50 46.58 -10.02
N ARG A 32 0.20 47.67 -10.11
CA ARG A 32 0.99 48.42 -9.13
C ARG A 32 0.17 48.73 -7.88
N MET A 33 0.77 48.67 -6.71
CA MET A 33 0.75 49.73 -5.68
C MET A 33 0.83 49.19 -4.24
N HIS A 34 1.82 49.75 -3.56
CA HIS A 34 1.96 50.16 -2.16
C HIS A 34 2.19 49.06 -1.07
N GLY A 35 3.23 49.08 -0.57
CA GLY A 35 4.21 49.24 0.45
C GLY A 35 3.72 49.00 1.89
N ALA A 36 4.48 48.16 2.63
CA ALA A 36 4.67 48.16 4.08
C ALA A 36 3.67 47.43 5.01
N GLN A 37 2.80 46.52 4.52
CA GLN A 37 2.04 45.61 5.43
C GLN A 37 2.11 44.15 5.08
N THR A 38 3.02 43.71 4.22
CA THR A 38 2.98 42.44 3.50
C THR A 38 3.60 41.24 4.23
N SER A 39 4.33 41.40 5.32
CA SER A 39 5.14 40.28 5.88
C SER A 39 4.35 39.27 6.71
N VAL A 40 3.22 39.62 7.31
CA VAL A 40 2.40 38.69 8.12
C VAL A 40 1.35 37.98 7.24
N GLU A 41 0.79 38.67 6.25
CA GLU A 41 -0.15 38.10 5.29
C GLU A 41 0.53 37.08 4.38
N ASP A 42 1.75 37.31 3.92
CA ASP A 42 2.54 36.38 3.10
C ASP A 42 2.81 35.04 3.81
N GLY A 43 3.05 35.06 5.13
CA GLY A 43 3.26 33.85 5.93
C GLY A 43 2.01 32.96 6.02
N ASN A 44 0.82 33.55 6.15
CA ASN A 44 -0.44 32.83 6.24
C ASN A 44 -0.88 32.29 4.86
N GLU A 45 -0.65 33.05 3.80
CA GLU A 45 -0.95 32.61 2.43
C GLU A 45 -0.04 31.45 1.98
N SER A 46 1.24 31.46 2.36
CA SER A 46 2.17 30.38 2.06
C SER A 46 1.78 29.09 2.79
N ALA A 47 1.42 29.15 4.07
CA ALA A 47 0.96 27.99 4.86
C ALA A 47 -0.36 27.42 4.31
N THR A 48 -1.26 28.27 3.84
CA THR A 48 -2.53 27.82 3.24
C THR A 48 -2.30 27.12 1.91
N ARG A 49 -1.40 27.62 1.09
CA ARG A 49 -1.01 26.97 -0.19
C ARG A 49 -0.31 25.63 0.04
N GLU A 50 0.54 25.52 1.05
CA GLU A 50 1.22 24.27 1.38
C GLU A 50 0.23 23.20 1.81
N ARG A 51 -0.74 23.52 2.69
CA ARG A 51 -1.81 22.58 3.09
C ARG A 51 -2.68 22.15 1.90
N ALA A 52 -3.05 23.08 1.01
CA ALA A 52 -3.80 22.74 -0.19
C ALA A 52 -3.04 21.79 -1.11
N LEU A 53 -1.72 21.97 -1.23
CA LEU A 53 -0.85 21.08 -2.02
C LEU A 53 -0.76 19.69 -1.37
N GLU A 54 -0.56 19.60 -0.05
CA GLU A 54 -0.52 18.34 0.66
C GLU A 54 -1.84 17.54 0.51
N GLN A 55 -2.97 18.22 0.61
CA GLN A 55 -4.28 17.59 0.39
C GLN A 55 -4.48 17.12 -1.06
N ALA A 56 -4.00 17.86 -2.03
CA ALA A 56 -4.07 17.46 -3.43
C ALA A 56 -3.20 16.23 -3.70
N VAL A 57 -1.98 16.17 -3.14
CA VAL A 57 -1.09 15.02 -3.22
C VAL A 57 -1.71 13.79 -2.57
N LEU A 58 -2.25 13.94 -1.36
CA LEU A 58 -2.88 12.84 -0.64
C LEU A 58 -4.08 12.28 -1.42
N ARG A 59 -4.89 13.16 -2.02
CA ARG A 59 -6.03 12.76 -2.86
C ARG A 59 -5.57 11.94 -4.06
N GLU A 60 -4.55 12.40 -4.79
CA GLU A 60 -4.00 11.67 -5.95
C GLU A 60 -3.44 10.30 -5.55
N CYS A 61 -2.75 10.22 -4.40
CA CYS A 61 -2.28 8.94 -3.84
C CYS A 61 -3.44 7.98 -3.54
N LEU A 62 -4.51 8.47 -2.90
CA LEU A 62 -5.68 7.66 -2.58
C LEU A 62 -6.42 7.21 -3.84
N ASP A 63 -6.57 8.07 -4.84
CA ASP A 63 -7.17 7.73 -6.13
C ASP A 63 -6.37 6.65 -6.86
N THR A 64 -5.05 6.76 -6.84
CA THR A 64 -4.14 5.77 -7.43
C THR A 64 -4.28 4.42 -6.76
N ILE A 65 -4.29 4.38 -5.41
CA ILE A 65 -4.49 3.15 -4.63
C ILE A 65 -5.87 2.56 -4.90
N ALA A 66 -6.92 3.36 -4.93
CA ALA A 66 -8.27 2.88 -5.17
C ALA A 66 -8.40 2.19 -6.54
N ARG A 67 -7.75 2.73 -7.57
CA ARG A 67 -7.69 2.11 -8.92
C ARG A 67 -6.80 0.86 -8.95
N ALA A 68 -5.62 0.91 -8.32
CA ALA A 68 -4.70 -0.23 -8.24
C ALA A 68 -5.31 -1.41 -7.45
N ASN A 69 -6.11 -1.11 -6.45
CA ASN A 69 -6.82 -2.10 -5.63
C ASN A 69 -7.68 -3.07 -6.45
N GLN A 70 -8.32 -2.60 -7.51
CA GLN A 70 -9.17 -3.47 -8.34
C GLN A 70 -8.36 -4.61 -8.98
N ARG A 71 -7.12 -4.34 -9.41
CA ARG A 71 -6.21 -5.36 -9.98
C ARG A 71 -5.75 -6.36 -8.91
N GLY A 72 -5.37 -5.85 -7.73
CA GLY A 72 -4.97 -6.69 -6.60
C GLY A 72 -6.08 -7.58 -6.08
N VAL A 73 -7.35 -7.14 -6.14
CA VAL A 73 -8.52 -7.96 -5.81
C VAL A 73 -8.65 -9.14 -6.75
N ALA A 74 -8.61 -8.92 -8.08
CA ALA A 74 -8.71 -10.00 -9.05
C ALA A 74 -7.65 -11.08 -8.83
N LEU A 75 -6.42 -10.64 -8.53
CA LEU A 75 -5.32 -11.56 -8.25
C LEU A 75 -5.56 -12.39 -6.95
N THR A 76 -6.03 -11.74 -5.88
CA THR A 76 -6.35 -12.46 -4.63
C THR A 76 -7.47 -13.48 -4.82
N LEU A 77 -8.51 -13.14 -5.61
CA LEU A 77 -9.62 -14.04 -5.90
C LEU A 77 -9.19 -15.30 -6.66
N VAL A 78 -8.10 -15.22 -7.42
CA VAL A 78 -7.55 -16.37 -8.17
C VAL A 78 -6.51 -17.11 -7.32
N LEU A 79 -5.56 -16.39 -6.72
CA LEU A 79 -4.43 -17.01 -6.03
C LEU A 79 -4.82 -17.69 -4.71
N ALA A 80 -5.76 -17.13 -3.94
CA ALA A 80 -6.12 -17.72 -2.65
C ALA A 80 -6.78 -19.12 -2.80
N PRO A 81 -7.75 -19.34 -3.69
CA PRO A 81 -8.28 -20.68 -3.95
C PRO A 81 -7.23 -21.67 -4.51
N ILE A 82 -6.37 -21.21 -5.42
CA ILE A 82 -5.30 -22.05 -5.98
C ILE A 82 -4.32 -22.48 -4.88
N ALA A 83 -3.89 -21.56 -4.02
CA ALA A 83 -3.02 -21.86 -2.89
C ALA A 83 -3.70 -22.85 -1.92
N ALA A 84 -4.96 -22.64 -1.58
CA ALA A 84 -5.72 -23.55 -0.73
C ALA A 84 -5.81 -24.94 -1.33
N TRP A 85 -6.11 -25.03 -2.62
CA TRP A 85 -6.17 -26.34 -3.32
C TRP A 85 -4.82 -27.06 -3.30
N ARG A 86 -3.73 -26.37 -3.66
CA ARG A 86 -2.38 -26.97 -3.67
C ARG A 86 -1.91 -27.40 -2.27
N LEU A 87 -2.28 -26.67 -1.22
CA LEU A 87 -1.90 -26.97 0.15
C LEU A 87 -2.81 -28.03 0.80
N SER A 88 -4.03 -28.21 0.30
CA SER A 88 -4.97 -29.21 0.84
C SER A 88 -4.50 -30.66 0.69
N ASP A 89 -3.55 -30.91 -0.22
CA ASP A 89 -2.94 -32.24 -0.40
C ASP A 89 -1.95 -32.59 0.72
N HIS A 90 -1.47 -31.59 1.50
CA HIS A 90 -0.40 -31.75 2.48
C HIS A 90 -0.83 -31.60 3.95
N ALA A 91 -2.05 -31.07 4.20
CA ALA A 91 -2.57 -30.86 5.55
C ALA A 91 -4.11 -30.89 5.57
N PRO A 92 -4.75 -30.74 6.77
CA PRO A 92 -6.21 -30.72 6.85
C PRO A 92 -6.82 -29.69 5.93
N ALA A 93 -7.40 -30.14 4.83
CA ALA A 93 -7.94 -29.31 3.75
C ALA A 93 -8.87 -28.19 4.26
N ARG A 94 -9.64 -28.46 5.33
CA ARG A 94 -10.59 -27.54 5.93
C ARG A 94 -9.95 -26.19 6.34
N GLN A 95 -8.74 -26.20 6.88
CA GLN A 95 -8.07 -24.99 7.36
C GLN A 95 -7.73 -24.05 6.20
N PHE A 96 -7.20 -24.59 5.11
CA PHE A 96 -6.85 -23.82 3.92
C PHE A 96 -8.07 -23.28 3.18
N TRP A 97 -9.16 -24.03 3.12
CA TRP A 97 -10.40 -23.54 2.53
C TRP A 97 -11.07 -22.45 3.37
N ILE A 98 -11.03 -22.53 4.71
CA ILE A 98 -11.46 -21.44 5.60
C ILE A 98 -10.60 -20.20 5.38
N TRP A 99 -9.27 -20.37 5.35
CA TRP A 99 -8.36 -19.28 5.05
C TRP A 99 -8.64 -18.64 3.69
N ALA A 100 -8.82 -19.42 2.63
CA ALA A 100 -9.14 -18.91 1.30
C ALA A 100 -10.47 -18.15 1.29
N ALA A 101 -11.50 -18.66 1.99
CA ALA A 101 -12.78 -17.97 2.11
C ALA A 101 -12.63 -16.59 2.81
N VAL A 102 -11.83 -16.51 3.87
CA VAL A 102 -11.51 -15.25 4.54
C VAL A 102 -10.78 -14.30 3.59
N MET A 103 -9.79 -14.78 2.82
CA MET A 103 -9.05 -13.98 1.86
C MET A 103 -9.96 -13.45 0.73
N VAL A 104 -10.87 -14.27 0.23
CA VAL A 104 -11.88 -13.84 -0.74
C VAL A 104 -12.80 -12.77 -0.14
N ALA A 105 -13.27 -12.95 1.09
CA ALA A 105 -14.09 -11.94 1.78
C ALA A 105 -13.34 -10.62 1.97
N LEU A 106 -12.06 -10.65 2.37
CA LEU A 106 -11.21 -9.46 2.48
C LEU A 106 -10.99 -8.79 1.12
N ALA A 107 -10.79 -9.56 0.05
CA ALA A 107 -10.66 -9.04 -1.29
C ALA A 107 -11.95 -8.32 -1.76
N LEU A 108 -13.11 -8.91 -1.51
CA LEU A 108 -14.41 -8.31 -1.83
C LEU A 108 -14.64 -7.04 -1.00
N LEU A 109 -14.36 -7.05 0.30
CA LEU A 109 -14.44 -5.87 1.15
C LEU A 109 -13.55 -4.73 0.63
N ARG A 110 -12.33 -5.07 0.24
CA ARG A 110 -11.37 -4.12 -0.36
C ARG A 110 -11.92 -3.54 -1.67
N ALA A 111 -12.53 -4.37 -2.51
CA ALA A 111 -13.18 -3.93 -3.75
C ALA A 111 -14.33 -2.95 -3.47
N LEU A 112 -15.18 -3.27 -2.49
CA LEU A 112 -16.31 -2.44 -2.09
C LEU A 112 -15.85 -1.08 -1.56
N ILE A 113 -14.85 -1.05 -0.67
CA ILE A 113 -14.28 0.19 -0.13
C ILE A 113 -13.68 1.05 -1.25
N GLY A 114 -12.91 0.44 -2.17
CA GLY A 114 -12.33 1.15 -3.31
C GLY A 114 -13.41 1.72 -4.25
N ARG A 115 -14.46 0.93 -4.55
CA ARG A 115 -15.59 1.39 -5.37
C ARG A 115 -16.39 2.50 -4.70
N TRP A 116 -16.60 2.39 -3.40
CA TRP A 116 -17.30 3.41 -2.63
C TRP A 116 -16.53 4.72 -2.62
N TYR A 117 -15.22 4.68 -2.37
CA TYR A 117 -14.35 5.84 -2.45
C TYR A 117 -14.42 6.51 -3.82
N LEU A 118 -14.32 5.76 -4.91
CA LEU A 118 -14.35 6.29 -6.28
C LEU A 118 -15.71 6.90 -6.68
N ARG A 119 -16.81 6.38 -6.11
CA ARG A 119 -18.15 6.91 -6.37
C ARG A 119 -18.50 8.14 -5.55
N HIS A 120 -17.91 8.26 -4.35
CA HIS A 120 -18.18 9.34 -3.40
C HIS A 120 -16.86 9.94 -2.95
N PRO A 121 -16.19 10.73 -3.82
CA PRO A 121 -14.91 11.33 -3.48
C PRO A 121 -15.05 12.18 -2.21
N PRO A 122 -14.19 11.98 -1.20
CA PRO A 122 -14.33 12.65 0.07
C PRO A 122 -14.01 14.14 -0.03
N VAL A 123 -14.64 14.93 0.84
CA VAL A 123 -14.26 16.31 1.11
C VAL A 123 -12.88 16.33 1.79
N ALA A 124 -12.14 17.44 1.67
CA ALA A 124 -10.77 17.60 2.18
C ALA A 124 -10.62 17.14 3.64
N ASP A 125 -11.56 17.48 4.51
CA ASP A 125 -11.52 17.15 5.95
C ASP A 125 -11.60 15.64 6.25
N ARG A 126 -12.05 14.82 5.29
CA ARG A 126 -12.20 13.37 5.45
C ARG A 126 -11.08 12.56 4.80
N LEU A 127 -10.10 13.19 4.16
CA LEU A 127 -9.00 12.50 3.49
C LEU A 127 -8.18 11.64 4.45
N ALA A 128 -7.85 12.17 5.64
CA ALA A 128 -7.11 11.42 6.66
C ALA A 128 -7.86 10.16 7.14
N ALA A 129 -9.19 10.24 7.28
CA ALA A 129 -10.00 9.09 7.64
C ALA A 129 -10.01 8.02 6.55
N TRP A 130 -9.99 8.42 5.28
CA TRP A 130 -9.86 7.48 4.16
C TRP A 130 -8.47 6.86 4.07
N GLN A 131 -7.42 7.64 4.33
CA GLN A 131 -6.07 7.12 4.45
C GLN A 131 -6.00 6.01 5.50
N ALA A 132 -6.53 6.25 6.70
CA ALA A 132 -6.57 5.24 7.76
C ALA A 132 -7.35 3.97 7.36
N ARG A 133 -8.49 4.11 6.65
CA ARG A 133 -9.26 2.96 6.14
C ARG A 133 -8.45 2.13 5.15
N PHE A 134 -7.75 2.77 4.20
CA PHE A 134 -6.90 2.05 3.25
C PHE A 134 -5.74 1.36 3.95
N MET A 135 -5.13 1.97 4.98
CA MET A 135 -4.08 1.35 5.79
C MET A 135 -4.60 0.11 6.55
N ILE A 136 -5.77 0.21 7.19
CA ILE A 136 -6.40 -0.92 7.91
C ILE A 136 -6.67 -2.07 6.95
N VAL A 137 -7.25 -1.77 5.79
CA VAL A 137 -7.55 -2.79 4.77
C VAL A 137 -6.26 -3.42 4.23
N ALA A 138 -5.23 -2.62 3.95
CA ALA A 138 -3.93 -3.13 3.51
C ALA A 138 -3.30 -4.05 4.56
N GLY A 139 -3.30 -3.63 5.83
CA GLY A 139 -2.81 -4.41 6.95
C GLY A 139 -3.59 -5.71 7.15
N SER A 140 -4.92 -5.68 7.04
CA SER A 140 -5.76 -6.88 7.15
C SER A 140 -5.45 -7.89 6.04
N VAL A 141 -5.20 -7.45 4.81
CA VAL A 141 -4.79 -8.32 3.70
C VAL A 141 -3.39 -8.89 3.95
N GLY A 142 -2.45 -8.07 4.44
CA GLY A 142 -1.11 -8.52 4.82
C GLY A 142 -1.14 -9.58 5.92
N LEU A 143 -1.95 -9.37 6.97
CA LEU A 143 -2.20 -10.35 8.03
C LEU A 143 -2.84 -11.64 7.48
N GLY A 144 -3.79 -11.53 6.59
CA GLY A 144 -4.42 -12.67 5.95
C GLY A 144 -3.44 -13.54 5.16
N TRP A 145 -2.53 -12.93 4.41
CA TRP A 145 -1.47 -13.67 3.71
C TRP A 145 -0.43 -14.22 4.68
N SER A 146 -0.02 -13.48 5.72
CA SER A 146 0.92 -13.95 6.72
C SER A 146 0.40 -15.17 7.49
N ALA A 147 -0.91 -15.26 7.69
CA ALA A 147 -1.55 -16.40 8.36
C ALA A 147 -1.31 -17.71 7.63
N LEU A 148 -1.02 -17.69 6.31
CA LEU A 148 -0.69 -18.89 5.53
C LEU A 148 0.63 -19.52 5.99
N ALA A 149 1.56 -18.75 6.57
CA ALA A 149 2.84 -19.27 7.05
C ALA A 149 2.68 -20.22 8.25
N TRP A 150 1.69 -19.99 9.12
CA TRP A 150 1.58 -20.71 10.40
C TRP A 150 1.29 -22.21 10.29
N PRO A 151 0.30 -22.70 9.50
CA PRO A 151 0.04 -24.11 9.39
C PRO A 151 1.17 -24.89 8.72
N VAL A 152 2.02 -24.20 7.94
CA VAL A 152 3.07 -24.82 7.13
C VAL A 152 4.34 -25.12 7.94
N PHE A 153 4.49 -24.57 9.15
CA PHE A 153 5.67 -24.80 10.00
C PHE A 153 5.90 -26.26 10.39
N GLY A 154 4.86 -27.09 10.40
CA GLY A 154 4.95 -28.53 10.67
C GLY A 154 5.13 -29.41 9.44
N MET A 155 5.14 -28.82 8.23
CA MET A 155 5.18 -29.55 6.96
C MET A 155 6.61 -29.71 6.42
N GLY A 156 6.75 -30.51 5.35
CA GLY A 156 8.02 -30.72 4.66
C GLY A 156 8.58 -29.43 4.04
N ASP A 157 9.87 -29.44 3.75
CA ASP A 157 10.60 -28.26 3.26
C ASP A 157 10.08 -27.77 1.90
N ASP A 158 9.63 -28.67 1.04
CA ASP A 158 9.03 -28.31 -0.27
C ASP A 158 7.81 -27.42 -0.13
N VAL A 159 6.93 -27.74 0.85
CA VAL A 159 5.71 -26.96 1.10
C VAL A 159 6.06 -25.60 1.70
N ARG A 160 7.05 -25.56 2.58
CA ARG A 160 7.55 -24.32 3.17
C ARG A 160 8.11 -23.41 2.10
N LEU A 161 8.97 -23.94 1.21
CA LEU A 161 9.55 -23.20 0.10
C LEU A 161 8.44 -22.63 -0.80
N LEU A 162 7.44 -23.44 -1.15
CA LEU A 162 6.30 -22.99 -1.94
C LEU A 162 5.60 -21.79 -1.29
N VAL A 163 5.31 -21.86 0.03
CA VAL A 163 4.63 -20.77 0.74
C VAL A 163 5.51 -19.53 0.81
N PHE A 164 6.82 -19.65 1.05
CA PHE A 164 7.74 -18.53 1.01
C PHE A 164 7.78 -17.86 -0.37
N CYS A 165 7.82 -18.64 -1.45
CA CYS A 165 7.75 -18.11 -2.82
C CYS A 165 6.44 -17.35 -3.06
N VAL A 166 5.30 -17.91 -2.60
CA VAL A 166 4.00 -17.25 -2.72
C VAL A 166 3.97 -15.93 -1.93
N LEU A 167 4.44 -15.93 -0.68
CA LEU A 167 4.47 -14.73 0.15
C LEU A 167 5.38 -13.65 -0.45
N THR A 168 6.54 -14.02 -0.99
CA THR A 168 7.46 -13.12 -1.68
C THR A 168 6.81 -12.52 -2.94
N ALA A 169 6.15 -13.34 -3.74
CA ALA A 169 5.43 -12.86 -4.92
C ALA A 169 4.29 -11.89 -4.54
N ILE A 170 3.54 -12.19 -3.47
CA ILE A 170 2.48 -11.32 -2.95
C ILE A 170 3.06 -10.01 -2.43
N ALA A 171 4.20 -10.03 -1.74
CA ALA A 171 4.90 -8.82 -1.29
C ALA A 171 5.33 -7.93 -2.47
N ALA A 172 5.88 -8.54 -3.53
CA ALA A 172 6.23 -7.82 -4.76
C ALA A 172 5.00 -7.20 -5.45
N ILE A 173 3.88 -7.92 -5.54
CA ILE A 173 2.62 -7.41 -6.07
C ILE A 173 2.08 -6.27 -5.20
N GLY A 174 2.23 -6.38 -3.88
CA GLY A 174 1.87 -5.34 -2.92
C GLY A 174 2.61 -4.04 -3.18
N LEU A 175 3.90 -4.11 -3.56
CA LEU A 175 4.69 -2.94 -3.94
C LEU A 175 4.02 -2.18 -5.10
N PHE A 176 3.59 -2.87 -6.16
CA PHE A 176 2.89 -2.24 -7.29
C PHE A 176 1.50 -1.69 -6.92
N SER A 177 0.84 -2.30 -5.94
CA SER A 177 -0.51 -1.88 -5.52
C SER A 177 -0.49 -0.67 -4.58
N TYR A 178 0.53 -0.56 -3.73
CA TYR A 178 0.61 0.43 -2.64
C TYR A 178 1.76 1.42 -2.78
N HIS A 179 2.50 1.41 -3.91
CA HIS A 179 3.66 2.28 -4.14
C HIS A 179 3.34 3.78 -3.94
N ALA A 180 2.09 4.18 -4.16
CA ALA A 180 1.67 5.57 -4.01
C ALA A 180 1.60 6.04 -2.54
N MET A 181 1.55 5.11 -1.56
CA MET A 181 1.43 5.44 -0.14
C MET A 181 2.28 4.47 0.71
N ALA A 182 3.41 4.97 1.19
CA ALA A 182 4.40 4.18 1.92
C ALA A 182 3.83 3.54 3.19
N GLU A 183 2.94 4.25 3.89
CA GLU A 183 2.30 3.78 5.11
C GLU A 183 1.37 2.59 4.84
N ALA A 184 0.62 2.60 3.74
CA ALA A 184 -0.24 1.48 3.35
C ALA A 184 0.60 0.28 2.90
N PHE A 185 1.71 0.52 2.19
CA PHE A 185 2.66 -0.52 1.83
C PHE A 185 3.31 -1.14 3.07
N ALA A 186 3.77 -0.32 4.03
CA ALA A 186 4.33 -0.80 5.28
C ALA A 186 3.31 -1.62 6.09
N ALA A 187 2.07 -1.14 6.21
CA ALA A 187 1.01 -1.85 6.90
C ALA A 187 0.71 -3.22 6.26
N PHE A 188 0.82 -3.33 4.95
CA PHE A 188 0.67 -4.59 4.21
C PHE A 188 1.88 -5.51 4.37
N LEU A 189 3.10 -4.97 4.25
CA LEU A 189 4.34 -5.75 4.19
C LEU A 189 4.80 -6.25 5.55
N LEU A 190 4.66 -5.43 6.62
CA LEU A 190 5.16 -5.77 7.96
C LEU A 190 4.65 -7.11 8.50
N PRO A 191 3.34 -7.47 8.39
CA PRO A 191 2.87 -8.78 8.83
C PRO A 191 3.51 -9.93 8.04
N ILE A 192 3.69 -9.77 6.73
CA ILE A 192 4.27 -10.80 5.86
C ILE A 192 5.73 -11.03 6.23
N VAL A 193 6.55 -9.97 6.23
CA VAL A 193 7.97 -10.06 6.59
C VAL A 193 8.14 -10.51 8.03
N GLY A 194 7.32 -10.00 8.95
CA GLY A 194 7.33 -10.41 10.35
C GLY A 194 7.08 -11.92 10.52
N SER A 195 6.09 -12.49 9.83
CA SER A 195 5.82 -13.92 9.88
C SER A 195 6.96 -14.76 9.29
N MET A 196 7.59 -14.30 8.22
CA MET A 196 8.77 -14.95 7.62
C MET A 196 9.96 -14.91 8.58
N LEU A 197 10.25 -13.78 9.22
CA LEU A 197 11.33 -13.63 10.19
C LEU A 197 11.11 -14.49 11.43
N VAL A 198 9.88 -14.55 11.96
CA VAL A 198 9.52 -15.44 13.08
C VAL A 198 9.73 -16.90 12.69
N ALA A 199 9.38 -17.29 11.46
CA ALA A 199 9.59 -18.64 10.96
C ALA A 199 11.09 -19.01 10.94
N VAL A 200 11.94 -18.10 10.47
CA VAL A 200 13.40 -18.29 10.43
C VAL A 200 13.97 -18.34 11.85
N ALA A 201 13.61 -17.39 12.72
CA ALA A 201 14.12 -17.31 14.10
C ALA A 201 13.72 -18.52 14.95
N ALA A 202 12.54 -19.11 14.71
CA ALA A 202 12.10 -20.32 15.38
C ALA A 202 12.90 -21.59 14.98
N GLY A 203 13.92 -21.47 14.12
CA GLY A 203 14.74 -22.58 13.64
C GLY A 203 13.97 -23.65 12.85
N ARG A 204 12.75 -23.31 12.44
CA ARG A 204 11.82 -24.24 11.77
C ARG A 204 11.98 -24.21 10.24
N VAL A 205 12.92 -23.45 9.73
CA VAL A 205 13.20 -23.35 8.30
C VAL A 205 14.67 -23.67 8.08
N ALA A 206 14.96 -24.81 7.46
CA ALA A 206 16.31 -25.14 6.95
C ALA A 206 16.79 -24.14 5.86
N LEU A 207 15.90 -23.26 5.43
CA LEU A 207 16.03 -22.28 4.35
C LEU A 207 16.56 -20.90 4.83
N ALA A 208 17.15 -20.80 6.02
CA ALA A 208 17.67 -19.51 6.53
C ALA A 208 18.62 -18.82 5.54
N GLN A 209 19.35 -19.58 4.74
CA GLN A 209 20.25 -19.04 3.71
C GLN A 209 19.49 -18.47 2.50
N GLU A 210 18.41 -19.12 2.06
CA GLU A 210 17.62 -18.67 0.91
C GLU A 210 16.77 -17.45 1.24
N VAL A 211 16.20 -17.38 2.44
CA VAL A 211 15.46 -16.20 2.92
C VAL A 211 16.40 -15.01 3.12
N ALA A 212 17.62 -15.23 3.58
CA ALA A 212 18.63 -14.17 3.71
C ALA A 212 19.01 -13.53 2.37
N ILE A 213 18.88 -14.26 1.28
CA ILE A 213 19.11 -13.74 -0.09
C ILE A 213 17.90 -12.93 -0.59
N MET A 214 16.68 -13.31 -0.22
CA MET A 214 15.46 -12.64 -0.69
C MET A 214 15.15 -11.33 0.05
N VAL A 215 15.47 -11.23 1.36
CA VAL A 215 15.21 -10.02 2.17
C VAL A 215 15.88 -8.76 1.63
N PRO A 216 17.14 -8.75 1.13
CA PRO A 216 17.76 -7.54 0.60
C PRO A 216 17.24 -7.12 -0.79
N LEU A 217 16.39 -7.91 -1.45
CA LEU A 217 15.78 -7.54 -2.74
C LEU A 217 14.56 -6.61 -2.57
N PHE A 218 14.08 -6.38 -1.36
CA PHE A 218 13.00 -5.46 -0.99
C PHE A 218 13.50 -4.31 -0.12
#